data_1a2f91eb8319b5e5b61b13f600c882cc
#
_entry.id   1a2f91eb8319b5e5b61b13f600c882cc
#
_cell.length_a   1.000
_cell.length_b   1.000
_cell.length_c   1.000
_cell.angle_alpha   90.00
_cell.angle_beta   90.00
_cell.angle_gamma   90.00
#
_symmetry.space_group_name_H-M   'P 1'
#
loop_
_entity.id
_entity.type
_entity.pdbx_description
1 polymer ?
#
loop_
_entity_poly.entity_id
_entity_poly.type
_entity_poly.pdbx_seq_one_letter_code
_entity_poly.pdbx_strand_id
1 'polypeptide(L)'
;MKRILIVCAALLLCGVAAARGRGVHRVASCNIRVALPQDEEGGNGWSARKYVCERVMKRCKADIYCLQEVTVGQYEDMCRMFPGYFVFGY
;
A
#
# COMPACT_ATOMS: atom_id res chain seq x y z
N MET A 1 4.65 -12.96 -12.74
CA MET A 1 5.47 -11.80 -12.30
C MET A 1 5.06 -11.41 -10.89
N LYS A 2 5.99 -11.38 -9.97
CA LYS A 2 5.69 -10.95 -8.60
C LYS A 2 5.49 -9.45 -8.54
N ARG A 3 4.42 -9.02 -7.91
CA ARG A 3 4.10 -7.61 -7.70
C ARG A 3 4.79 -7.10 -6.44
N ILE A 4 5.17 -5.85 -6.43
CA ILE A 4 5.98 -5.25 -5.37
C ILE A 4 5.12 -4.25 -4.60
N LEU A 5 5.10 -4.40 -3.27
CA LEU A 5 4.53 -3.43 -2.34
C LEU A 5 5.67 -2.75 -1.61
N ILE A 6 5.84 -1.46 -1.84
CA ILE A 6 6.90 -0.66 -1.21
C ILE A 6 6.29 0.23 -0.14
N VAL A 7 6.82 0.11 1.07
CA VAL A 7 6.49 1.01 2.18
C VAL A 7 7.59 2.05 2.26
N CYS A 8 7.37 3.21 1.68
CA CYS A 8 8.32 4.30 1.73
C CYS A 8 7.85 5.41 2.66
N ALA A 9 8.71 5.79 3.60
CA ALA A 9 8.63 7.10 4.22
C ALA A 9 9.21 8.11 3.21
N ALA A 10 8.32 8.85 2.57
CA ALA A 10 8.61 9.99 1.70
C ALA A 10 9.68 9.77 0.61
N LEU A 11 9.24 9.34 -0.55
CA LEU A 11 9.91 9.70 -1.79
C LEU A 11 8.85 9.88 -2.88
N LEU A 12 8.57 11.13 -3.17
CA LEU A 12 7.91 11.55 -4.39
C LEU A 12 8.80 11.18 -5.58
N LEU A 13 8.59 10.02 -6.12
CA LEU A 13 9.01 9.74 -7.47
C LEU A 13 7.75 9.60 -8.33
N CYS A 14 7.20 10.73 -8.72
CA CYS A 14 6.36 10.80 -9.90
C CYS A 14 7.25 10.57 -11.12
N GLY A 15 7.65 9.35 -11.32
CA GLY A 15 8.26 8.93 -12.58
C GLY A 15 7.23 8.14 -13.34
N VAL A 16 6.67 8.72 -14.39
CA VAL A 16 6.00 7.92 -15.41
C VAL A 16 7.09 7.15 -16.14
N ALA A 17 7.40 5.96 -15.66
CA ALA A 17 8.23 5.06 -16.43
C ALA A 17 7.37 4.49 -17.55
N ALA A 18 7.47 5.09 -18.73
CA ALA A 18 6.96 4.47 -19.94
C ALA A 18 7.77 3.21 -20.21
N ALA A 19 7.21 2.05 -19.90
CA ALA A 19 7.83 0.79 -20.25
C ALA A 19 7.86 0.65 -21.77
N ARG A 20 9.05 0.56 -22.34
CA ARG A 20 9.21 0.15 -23.72
C ARG A 20 8.93 -1.34 -23.80
N GLY A 21 7.88 -1.74 -24.50
CA GLY A 21 7.56 -3.13 -24.77
C GLY A 21 6.13 -3.51 -24.44
N ARG A 22 5.86 -4.79 -24.37
CA ARG A 22 4.52 -5.38 -24.25
C ARG A 22 3.91 -5.28 -22.85
N GLY A 23 4.10 -4.22 -22.11
CA GLY A 23 3.54 -4.13 -20.79
C GLY A 23 3.42 -2.71 -20.31
N VAL A 24 2.26 -2.38 -19.76
CA VAL A 24 2.05 -1.17 -18.98
C VAL A 24 2.12 -1.56 -17.52
N HIS A 25 2.99 -0.92 -16.76
CA HIS A 25 3.06 -1.08 -15.31
C HIS A 25 2.24 0.01 -14.64
N ARG A 26 1.43 -0.40 -13.67
CA ARG A 26 0.66 0.52 -12.83
C ARG A 26 1.37 0.71 -11.51
N VAL A 27 1.57 1.96 -11.14
CA VAL A 27 2.13 2.33 -9.84
C VAL A 27 1.08 3.15 -9.10
N ALA A 28 0.77 2.76 -7.87
CA ALA A 28 -0.13 3.49 -7.00
C ALA A 28 0.64 4.02 -5.79
N SER A 29 0.39 5.28 -5.44
CA SER A 29 0.89 5.89 -4.21
C SER A 29 -0.28 6.07 -3.26
N CYS A 30 -0.17 5.53 -2.05
CA CYS A 30 -1.27 5.49 -1.09
C CYS A 30 -0.77 5.87 0.30
N ASN A 31 -1.23 7.00 0.83
CA ASN A 31 -1.14 7.25 2.26
C ASN A 31 -2.26 6.48 2.94
N ILE A 32 -1.93 5.47 3.74
CA ILE A 32 -2.92 4.62 4.40
C ILE A 32 -3.30 5.11 5.80
N ARG A 33 -2.77 6.25 6.21
CA ARG A 33 -2.91 6.84 7.54
C ARG A 33 -2.40 5.92 8.64
N VAL A 34 -1.50 6.41 9.41
CA VAL A 34 -0.96 5.74 10.60
C VAL A 34 -2.09 5.23 11.52
N ALA A 35 -1.89 4.05 12.08
CA ALA A 35 -2.83 3.49 13.04
C ALA A 35 -2.68 4.21 14.39
N LEU A 36 -3.70 4.96 14.78
CA LEU A 36 -3.74 5.74 16.02
C LEU A 36 -4.85 5.23 16.95
N PRO A 37 -4.57 5.13 18.27
CA PRO A 37 -5.59 4.73 19.24
C PRO A 37 -6.84 5.62 19.24
N GLN A 38 -6.67 6.92 19.07
CA GLN A 38 -7.80 7.86 19.02
C GLN A 38 -8.75 7.58 17.85
N ASP A 39 -8.23 7.10 16.73
CA ASP A 39 -9.07 6.73 15.59
C ASP A 39 -9.89 5.47 15.89
N GLU A 40 -9.33 4.53 16.66
CA GLU A 40 -10.06 3.33 17.11
C GLU A 40 -11.23 3.71 18.03
N GLU A 41 -11.00 4.63 18.97
CA GLU A 41 -12.05 5.13 19.88
C GLU A 41 -13.18 5.82 19.09
N GLY A 42 -12.86 6.53 18.03
CA GLY A 42 -13.83 7.18 17.16
C GLY A 42 -14.52 6.28 16.14
N GLY A 43 -14.16 5.00 16.09
CA GLY A 43 -14.73 4.04 15.11
C GLY A 43 -14.11 4.10 13.71
N ASN A 44 -13.08 4.91 13.51
CA ASN A 44 -12.35 5.07 12.25
C ASN A 44 -10.93 4.55 12.31
N GLY A 45 -10.66 3.65 13.23
CA GLY A 45 -9.35 3.06 13.39
C GLY A 45 -8.95 2.12 12.28
N TRP A 46 -7.69 1.73 12.31
CA TRP A 46 -7.16 0.80 11.32
C TRP A 46 -7.91 -0.53 11.29
N SER A 47 -8.37 -1.02 12.44
CA SER A 47 -9.15 -2.26 12.52
C SER A 47 -10.39 -2.26 11.63
N ALA A 48 -11.03 -1.11 11.47
CA ALA A 48 -12.19 -0.93 10.59
C ALA A 48 -11.76 -0.55 9.16
N ARG A 49 -10.77 0.36 9.02
CA ARG A 49 -10.34 0.88 7.72
C ARG A 49 -9.58 -0.12 6.87
N LYS A 50 -8.88 -1.08 7.47
CA LYS A 50 -8.00 -2.00 6.74
C LYS A 50 -8.70 -2.77 5.63
N TYR A 51 -9.93 -3.17 5.82
CA TYR A 51 -10.71 -3.90 4.82
C TYR A 51 -11.12 -3.03 3.64
N VAL A 52 -11.45 -1.78 3.90
CA VAL A 52 -11.73 -0.80 2.84
C VAL A 52 -10.45 -0.49 2.08
N CYS A 53 -9.35 -0.27 2.79
CA CYS A 53 -8.05 -0.04 2.22
C CYS A 53 -7.63 -1.20 1.29
N GLU A 54 -7.73 -2.43 1.76
CA GLU A 54 -7.46 -3.63 0.96
C GLU A 54 -8.29 -3.66 -0.31
N ARG A 55 -9.59 -3.43 -0.20
CA ARG A 55 -10.52 -3.45 -1.32
C ARG A 55 -10.19 -2.40 -2.36
N VAL A 56 -9.96 -1.17 -1.92
CA VAL A 56 -9.60 -0.06 -2.81
C VAL A 56 -8.28 -0.34 -3.52
N MET A 57 -7.27 -0.78 -2.78
CA MET A 57 -5.97 -1.10 -3.36
C MET A 57 -6.09 -2.23 -4.39
N LYS A 58 -6.80 -3.30 -4.09
CA LYS A 58 -6.99 -4.43 -5.02
C LYS A 58 -7.72 -4.01 -6.29
N ARG A 59 -8.63 -3.05 -6.22
CA ARG A 59 -9.30 -2.49 -7.40
C ARG A 59 -8.35 -1.70 -8.31
N CYS A 60 -7.33 -1.10 -7.75
CA CYS A 60 -6.32 -0.38 -8.53
C CYS A 60 -5.51 -1.30 -9.43
N LYS A 61 -5.39 -2.58 -9.10
CA LYS A 61 -4.61 -3.58 -9.84
C LYS A 61 -3.20 -3.09 -10.19
N ALA A 62 -2.56 -2.42 -9.23
CA ALA A 62 -1.23 -1.90 -9.43
C ALA A 62 -0.19 -3.02 -9.35
N ASP A 63 0.88 -2.86 -10.10
CA ASP A 63 2.04 -3.73 -10.03
C ASP A 63 2.94 -3.34 -8.86
N ILE A 64 2.95 -2.05 -8.53
CA ILE A 64 3.71 -1.48 -7.43
C ILE A 64 2.80 -0.56 -6.62
N TYR A 65 2.80 -0.75 -5.31
CA TYR A 65 2.16 0.17 -4.37
C TYR A 65 3.23 0.82 -3.51
N CYS A 66 3.23 2.15 -3.46
CA CYS A 66 4.06 2.93 -2.56
C CYS A 66 3.18 3.43 -1.43
N LEU A 67 3.41 2.94 -0.22
CA LEU A 67 2.59 3.25 0.94
C LEU A 67 3.31 4.22 1.88
N GLN A 68 2.56 5.14 2.46
CA GLN A 68 3.05 6.08 3.47
C GLN A 68 2.26 5.93 4.77
N GLU A 69 2.87 6.34 5.86
CA GLU A 69 2.31 6.30 7.22
C GLU A 69 1.96 4.89 7.69
N VAL A 70 2.86 3.95 7.50
CA VAL A 70 2.65 2.55 7.83
C VAL A 70 3.34 2.20 9.15
N THR A 71 2.57 1.73 10.12
CA THR A 71 3.11 1.15 11.36
C THR A 71 3.50 -0.31 11.16
N VAL A 72 4.22 -0.89 12.10
CA VAL A 72 4.62 -2.31 12.06
C VAL A 72 3.40 -3.22 11.91
N GLY A 73 2.34 -2.98 12.70
CA GLY A 73 1.11 -3.78 12.61
C GLY A 73 0.41 -3.66 11.26
N GLN A 74 0.39 -2.46 10.69
CA GLN A 74 -0.14 -2.25 9.34
C GLN A 74 0.72 -2.95 8.28
N TYR A 75 2.03 -2.92 8.43
CA TYR A 75 2.94 -3.67 7.56
C TYR A 75 2.64 -5.17 7.57
N GLU A 76 2.46 -5.74 8.75
CA GLU A 76 2.10 -7.15 8.90
C GLU A 76 0.76 -7.47 8.23
N ASP A 77 -0.24 -6.59 8.38
CA ASP A 77 -1.52 -6.73 7.71
C ASP A 77 -1.37 -6.69 6.18
N MET A 78 -0.53 -5.79 5.66
CA MET A 78 -0.24 -5.73 4.22
C MET A 78 0.39 -7.02 3.71
N CYS A 79 1.32 -7.61 4.46
CA CYS A 79 1.91 -8.90 4.09
C CYS A 79 0.84 -10.00 3.98
N ARG A 80 -0.12 -10.02 4.90
CA ARG A 80 -1.23 -11.01 4.89
C ARG A 80 -2.21 -10.76 3.75
N MET A 81 -2.56 -9.50 3.50
CA MET A 81 -3.54 -9.11 2.49
C MET A 81 -3.04 -9.26 1.06
N PHE A 82 -1.74 -9.12 0.86
CA PHE A 82 -1.10 -9.14 -0.46
C PHE A 82 -0.02 -10.20 -0.58
N PRO A 83 -0.37 -11.48 -0.44
CA PRO A 83 0.63 -12.57 -0.43
C PRO A 83 1.37 -12.75 -1.75
N GLY A 84 0.81 -12.23 -2.85
CA GLY A 84 1.44 -12.27 -4.17
C GLY A 84 2.45 -11.14 -4.43
N TYR A 85 2.70 -10.28 -3.42
CA TYR A 85 3.62 -9.15 -3.54
C TYR A 85 4.85 -9.35 -2.66
N PHE A 86 5.98 -8.82 -3.11
CA PHE A 86 7.08 -8.55 -2.20
C PHE A 86 6.78 -7.31 -1.38
N VAL A 87 6.90 -7.39 -0.06
CA VAL A 87 6.70 -6.26 0.84
C VAL A 87 8.01 -5.94 1.53
N PHE A 88 8.45 -4.70 1.43
CA PHE A 88 9.64 -4.23 2.12
C PHE A 88 9.49 -2.77 2.53
N GLY A 89 10.22 -2.38 3.58
CA GLY A 89 10.19 -1.04 4.13
C GLY A 89 10.83 -0.98 5.51
N TYR A 90 10.86 0.20 6.11
CA TYR A 90 11.42 0.46 7.43
C TYR A 90 10.32 0.92 8.37
#